data_1ce48cff65e7cc9f86a619930e137f85
#
_entry.id   1ce48cff65e7cc9f86a619930e137f85
#
_cell.length_a   1.000
_cell.length_b   1.000
_cell.length_c   1.000
_cell.angle_alpha   90.00
_cell.angle_beta   90.00
_cell.angle_gamma   90.00
#
_symmetry.space_group_name_H-M   'P 1'
#
loop_
_entity.id
_entity.type
_entity.pdbx_description
1 polymer ?
#
loop_
_entity_poly.entity_id
_entity_poly.type
_entity_poly.pdbx_seq_one_letter_code
_entity_poly.pdbx_strand_id
1 'polypeptide(L)'
;MKLVGIPAFNEEKAIGNIVKKSLQYSDKVIVIDDGSSDNTAQIAKQSGAMVISHKKNEGYGASVIALFDRARQENADILVIMDGDGQHDPEQISLLINTLEENNVDVVIGSRFLDKTSQTPGYRKRGIKIITSAANFGTDFKVTDAQSGFRAYSKRAIESIHPTETGMAVSTEILLKISNKGLSVAEVPITVSYNGDSSTEHPXXXSILWISRYRTCNNWFCTWLPIP
;
A
#
# COMPACT_ATOMS: atom_id res chain seq x y z
N MET A 1 -17.65 8.98 0.99
CA MET A 1 -16.42 9.80 1.08
C MET A 1 -15.24 9.01 0.53
N LYS A 2 -14.51 9.58 -0.44
CA LYS A 2 -13.32 9.00 -1.05
C LYS A 2 -12.09 9.61 -0.38
N LEU A 3 -11.24 8.78 0.20
CA LEU A 3 -10.07 9.18 0.97
C LEU A 3 -8.80 8.67 0.27
N VAL A 4 -7.80 9.54 0.12
CA VAL A 4 -6.46 9.14 -0.33
C VAL A 4 -5.52 9.20 0.86
N GLY A 5 -4.84 8.09 1.13
CA GLY A 5 -3.86 7.93 2.20
C GLY A 5 -2.45 7.82 1.63
N ILE A 6 -1.53 8.61 2.17
CA ILE A 6 -0.15 8.68 1.67
C ILE A 6 0.81 8.46 2.85
N PRO A 7 1.45 7.27 2.95
CA PRO A 7 2.60 7.12 3.83
C PRO A 7 3.79 7.91 3.28
N ALA A 8 4.48 8.66 4.13
CA ALA A 8 5.59 9.52 3.71
C ALA A 8 6.71 9.53 4.77
N PHE A 9 7.95 9.47 4.30
CA PHE A 9 9.14 9.60 5.14
C PHE A 9 10.25 10.30 4.35
N ASN A 10 10.56 11.55 4.70
CA ASN A 10 11.56 12.40 4.03
C ASN A 10 11.27 12.57 2.52
N GLU A 11 10.05 13.03 2.23
CA GLU A 11 9.55 13.21 0.85
C GLU A 11 9.23 14.70 0.54
N GLU A 12 9.94 15.65 1.17
CA GLU A 12 9.66 17.09 1.01
C GLU A 12 9.63 17.56 -0.45
N LYS A 13 10.37 16.90 -1.35
CA LYS A 13 10.45 17.27 -2.77
C LYS A 13 9.17 16.90 -3.55
N ALA A 14 8.53 15.81 -3.18
CA ALA A 14 7.41 15.23 -3.95
C ALA A 14 6.05 15.49 -3.31
N ILE A 15 5.96 15.42 -1.98
CA ILE A 15 4.70 15.32 -1.24
C ILE A 15 3.72 16.46 -1.58
N GLY A 16 4.20 17.68 -1.75
CA GLY A 16 3.33 18.83 -2.01
C GLY A 16 2.54 18.71 -3.31
N ASN A 17 3.20 18.28 -4.37
CA ASN A 17 2.57 18.06 -5.67
C ASN A 17 1.60 16.87 -5.63
N ILE A 18 2.01 15.78 -4.97
CA ILE A 18 1.18 14.57 -4.83
C ILE A 18 -0.13 14.92 -4.11
N VAL A 19 -0.05 15.63 -2.98
CA VAL A 19 -1.24 16.04 -2.21
C VAL A 19 -2.19 16.89 -3.08
N LYS A 20 -1.67 17.93 -3.75
CA LYS A 20 -2.49 18.84 -4.57
C LYS A 20 -3.20 18.12 -5.71
N LYS A 21 -2.50 17.19 -6.37
CA LYS A 21 -3.08 16.38 -7.44
C LYS A 21 -4.11 15.38 -6.89
N SER A 22 -3.80 14.70 -5.77
CA SER A 22 -4.71 13.71 -5.16
C SER A 22 -6.03 14.32 -4.72
N LEU A 23 -6.03 15.59 -4.28
CA LEU A 23 -7.24 16.32 -3.89
C LEU A 23 -8.21 16.53 -5.07
N GLN A 24 -7.75 16.39 -6.31
CA GLN A 24 -8.64 16.49 -7.48
C GLN A 24 -9.49 15.21 -7.67
N TYR A 25 -9.11 14.11 -7.04
CA TYR A 25 -9.73 12.80 -7.21
C TYR A 25 -10.33 12.23 -5.91
N SER A 26 -10.27 13.01 -4.81
CA SER A 26 -10.72 12.56 -3.49
C SER A 26 -11.35 13.69 -2.68
N ASP A 27 -12.19 13.32 -1.72
CA ASP A 27 -12.81 14.28 -0.79
C ASP A 27 -11.81 14.75 0.27
N LYS A 28 -10.80 13.92 0.57
CA LYS A 28 -9.80 14.20 1.61
C LYS A 28 -8.51 13.45 1.33
N VAL A 29 -7.38 14.11 1.56
CA VAL A 29 -6.05 13.48 1.55
C VAL A 29 -5.50 13.45 2.98
N ILE A 30 -5.03 12.28 3.40
CA ILE A 30 -4.38 12.07 4.70
C ILE A 30 -2.94 11.62 4.44
N VAL A 31 -1.99 12.36 5.00
CA VAL A 31 -0.57 11.99 4.97
C VAL A 31 -0.19 11.47 6.35
N ILE A 32 0.35 10.25 6.40
CA ILE A 32 1.02 9.74 7.60
C ILE A 32 2.50 10.03 7.43
N ASP A 33 2.96 11.01 8.17
CA ASP A 33 4.37 11.38 8.22
C ASP A 33 5.08 10.48 9.23
N ASP A 34 5.91 9.57 8.76
CA ASP A 34 6.55 8.54 9.61
C ASP A 34 7.81 9.06 10.31
N GLY A 35 7.70 10.22 10.93
CA GLY A 35 8.78 10.82 11.71
C GLY A 35 9.87 11.43 10.82
N SER A 36 9.48 12.16 9.78
CA SER A 36 10.43 12.81 8.85
C SER A 36 11.29 13.83 9.59
N SER A 37 12.52 13.97 9.15
CA SER A 37 13.47 14.97 9.63
C SER A 37 13.53 16.23 8.74
N ASP A 38 12.89 16.18 7.58
CA ASP A 38 12.81 17.29 6.62
C ASP A 38 11.44 18.02 6.74
N ASN A 39 11.08 18.82 5.74
CA ASN A 39 9.85 19.60 5.75
C ASN A 39 8.61 18.84 5.22
N THR A 40 8.65 17.50 5.12
CA THR A 40 7.56 16.67 4.58
C THR A 40 6.20 17.01 5.20
N ALA A 41 6.10 16.95 6.53
CA ALA A 41 4.84 17.20 7.24
C ALA A 41 4.30 18.60 7.00
N GLN A 42 5.18 19.60 7.05
CA GLN A 42 4.80 21.00 6.85
C GLN A 42 4.29 21.24 5.43
N ILE A 43 5.00 20.73 4.43
CA ILE A 43 4.62 20.88 3.00
C ILE A 43 3.31 20.15 2.72
N ALA A 44 3.12 18.94 3.24
CA ALA A 44 1.87 18.18 3.09
C ALA A 44 0.68 18.98 3.64
N LYS A 45 0.83 19.54 4.84
CA LYS A 45 -0.21 20.34 5.48
C LYS A 45 -0.53 21.61 4.69
N GLN A 46 0.50 22.32 4.23
CA GLN A 46 0.34 23.54 3.41
C GLN A 46 -0.31 23.24 2.06
N SER A 47 -0.18 22.00 1.56
CA SER A 47 -0.76 21.55 0.31
C SER A 47 -2.22 21.09 0.45
N GLY A 48 -2.77 21.05 1.67
CA GLY A 48 -4.17 20.75 1.94
C GLY A 48 -4.43 19.38 2.56
N ALA A 49 -3.39 18.62 2.89
CA ALA A 49 -3.58 17.32 3.52
C ALA A 49 -3.86 17.46 5.03
N MET A 50 -4.64 16.52 5.56
CA MET A 50 -4.62 16.23 6.98
C MET A 50 -3.34 15.44 7.26
N VAL A 51 -2.49 15.91 8.17
CA VAL A 51 -1.22 15.25 8.49
C VAL A 51 -1.31 14.63 9.89
N ILE A 52 -0.89 13.37 10.00
CA ILE A 52 -0.70 12.65 11.26
C ILE A 52 0.78 12.26 11.30
N SER A 53 1.52 12.73 12.31
CA SER A 53 2.97 12.45 12.39
C SER A 53 3.26 11.47 13.52
N HIS A 54 4.06 10.44 13.22
CA HIS A 54 4.67 9.58 14.22
C HIS A 54 5.83 10.32 14.92
N LYS A 55 6.11 9.99 16.17
CA LYS A 55 7.21 10.62 16.93
C LYS A 55 8.59 10.22 16.39
N LYS A 56 8.68 9.11 15.69
CA LYS A 56 9.90 8.55 15.09
C LYS A 56 9.48 7.63 13.93
N ASN A 57 10.41 7.20 13.12
CA ASN A 57 10.13 6.22 12.06
C ASN A 57 9.68 4.89 12.70
N GLU A 58 8.46 4.48 12.41
CA GLU A 58 7.83 3.24 12.91
C GLU A 58 7.67 2.20 11.79
N GLY A 59 7.96 2.59 10.56
CA GLY A 59 7.96 1.74 9.38
C GLY A 59 6.74 1.92 8.48
N TYR A 60 6.90 1.55 7.24
CA TYR A 60 5.88 1.68 6.19
C TYR A 60 4.54 1.07 6.61
N GLY A 61 4.58 -0.15 7.17
CA GLY A 61 3.37 -0.84 7.62
C GLY A 61 2.65 -0.11 8.75
N ALA A 62 3.39 0.53 9.66
CA ALA A 62 2.78 1.33 10.72
C ALA A 62 1.96 2.48 10.13
N SER A 63 2.49 3.14 9.09
CA SER A 63 1.77 4.18 8.37
C SER A 63 0.52 3.63 7.67
N VAL A 64 0.62 2.45 7.06
CA VAL A 64 -0.53 1.79 6.42
C VAL A 64 -1.61 1.45 7.46
N ILE A 65 -1.22 0.93 8.63
CA ILE A 65 -2.15 0.64 9.74
C ILE A 65 -2.88 1.93 10.15
N ALA A 66 -2.13 3.02 10.35
CA ALA A 66 -2.71 4.32 10.73
C ALA A 66 -3.71 4.83 9.68
N LEU A 67 -3.43 4.60 8.38
CA LEU A 67 -4.35 4.97 7.29
C LEU A 67 -5.65 4.16 7.35
N PHE A 68 -5.57 2.84 7.56
CA PHE A 68 -6.78 2.01 7.72
C PHE A 68 -7.60 2.44 8.94
N ASP A 69 -6.94 2.69 10.08
CA ASP A 69 -7.61 3.14 11.30
C ASP A 69 -8.28 4.49 11.07
N ARG A 70 -7.58 5.41 10.42
CA ARG A 70 -8.15 6.73 10.13
C ARG A 70 -9.31 6.64 9.14
N ALA A 71 -9.22 5.79 8.12
CA ALA A 71 -10.30 5.59 7.16
C ALA A 71 -11.58 5.08 7.85
N ARG A 72 -11.43 4.16 8.82
CA ARG A 72 -12.55 3.67 9.64
C ARG A 72 -13.17 4.79 10.48
N GLN A 73 -12.33 5.60 11.16
CA GLN A 73 -12.77 6.74 11.98
C GLN A 73 -13.54 7.78 11.16
N GLU A 74 -13.11 8.02 9.93
CA GLU A 74 -13.75 8.95 8.99
C GLU A 74 -14.97 8.34 8.28
N ASN A 75 -15.25 7.04 8.51
CA ASN A 75 -16.33 6.30 7.84
C ASN A 75 -16.19 6.38 6.31
N ALA A 76 -14.97 6.22 5.81
CA ALA A 76 -14.67 6.30 4.38
C ALA A 76 -15.36 5.18 3.59
N ASP A 77 -15.91 5.52 2.43
CA ASP A 77 -16.49 4.53 1.51
C ASP A 77 -15.40 3.90 0.64
N ILE A 78 -14.36 4.68 0.32
CA ILE A 78 -13.20 4.22 -0.45
C ILE A 78 -11.93 4.78 0.20
N LEU A 79 -10.93 3.94 0.36
CA LEU A 79 -9.56 4.33 0.73
C LEU A 79 -8.63 3.97 -0.43
N VAL A 80 -7.94 4.96 -0.97
CA VAL A 80 -6.84 4.72 -1.92
C VAL A 80 -5.53 4.98 -1.17
N ILE A 81 -4.62 4.02 -1.15
CA ILE A 81 -3.27 4.21 -0.62
C ILE A 81 -2.32 4.34 -1.80
N MET A 82 -1.42 5.33 -1.74
CA MET A 82 -0.33 5.49 -2.72
C MET A 82 0.91 6.05 -2.01
N ASP A 83 2.08 5.69 -2.52
CA ASP A 83 3.34 6.08 -1.90
C ASP A 83 3.64 7.58 -2.13
N GLY A 84 4.33 8.21 -1.16
CA GLY A 84 4.64 9.64 -1.17
C GLY A 84 5.90 10.04 -1.95
N ASP A 85 6.57 9.08 -2.60
CA ASP A 85 7.88 9.26 -3.24
C ASP A 85 7.82 9.84 -4.68
N GLY A 86 6.62 10.08 -5.19
CA GLY A 86 6.41 10.64 -6.54
C GLY A 86 6.56 9.64 -7.67
N GLN A 87 6.73 8.36 -7.39
CA GLN A 87 6.82 7.34 -8.44
C GLN A 87 5.47 7.06 -9.10
N HIS A 88 4.37 7.16 -8.34
CA HIS A 88 3.01 6.97 -8.84
C HIS A 88 2.42 8.29 -9.32
N ASP A 89 1.68 8.24 -10.43
CA ASP A 89 0.94 9.41 -10.93
C ASP A 89 -0.44 9.46 -10.25
N PRO A 90 -0.73 10.54 -9.49
CA PRO A 90 -2.04 10.69 -8.86
C PRO A 90 -3.23 10.72 -9.83
N GLU A 91 -3.03 11.02 -11.11
CA GLU A 91 -4.09 10.97 -12.11
C GLU A 91 -4.69 9.56 -12.25
N GLN A 92 -3.89 8.54 -11.91
CA GLN A 92 -4.34 7.14 -11.96
C GLN A 92 -5.24 6.74 -10.77
N ILE A 93 -5.42 7.62 -9.76
CA ILE A 93 -6.36 7.39 -8.65
C ILE A 93 -7.78 7.14 -9.22
N SER A 94 -8.18 7.93 -10.23
CA SER A 94 -9.49 7.77 -10.86
C SER A 94 -9.66 6.37 -11.47
N LEU A 95 -8.62 5.82 -12.08
CA LEU A 95 -8.66 4.48 -12.68
C LEU A 95 -8.94 3.41 -11.61
N LEU A 96 -8.26 3.48 -10.47
CA LEU A 96 -8.47 2.51 -9.38
C LEU A 96 -9.89 2.63 -8.81
N ILE A 97 -10.35 3.87 -8.56
CA ILE A 97 -11.69 4.12 -8.00
C ILE A 97 -12.78 3.63 -8.97
N ASN A 98 -12.68 4.01 -10.24
CA ASN A 98 -13.68 3.63 -11.24
C ASN A 98 -13.74 2.09 -11.38
N THR A 99 -12.57 1.42 -11.43
CA THR A 99 -12.53 -0.05 -11.49
C THR A 99 -13.19 -0.69 -10.28
N LEU A 100 -12.94 -0.13 -9.09
CA LEU A 100 -13.54 -0.64 -7.84
C LEU A 100 -15.07 -0.51 -7.89
N GLU A 101 -15.58 0.65 -8.32
CA GLU A 101 -17.01 0.93 -8.36
C GLU A 101 -17.71 0.17 -9.50
N GLU A 102 -17.16 0.18 -10.71
CA GLU A 102 -17.76 -0.43 -11.91
C GLU A 102 -17.80 -1.97 -11.82
N ASN A 103 -16.73 -2.58 -11.31
CA ASN A 103 -16.65 -4.04 -11.18
C ASN A 103 -17.22 -4.55 -9.86
N ASN A 104 -17.61 -3.64 -8.95
CA ASN A 104 -18.15 -3.97 -7.63
C ASN A 104 -17.23 -4.93 -6.88
N VAL A 105 -15.93 -4.64 -6.89
CA VAL A 105 -14.91 -5.44 -6.20
C VAL A 105 -14.49 -4.75 -4.90
N ASP A 106 -13.91 -5.52 -3.98
CA ASP A 106 -13.51 -5.02 -2.67
C ASP A 106 -12.14 -4.33 -2.69
N VAL A 107 -11.24 -4.79 -3.56
CA VAL A 107 -9.88 -4.25 -3.64
C VAL A 107 -9.45 -4.16 -5.10
N VAL A 108 -8.83 -3.03 -5.45
CA VAL A 108 -8.15 -2.87 -6.76
C VAL A 108 -6.68 -2.61 -6.50
N ILE A 109 -5.83 -3.35 -7.21
CA ILE A 109 -4.37 -3.22 -7.12
C ILE A 109 -3.85 -2.62 -8.42
N GLY A 110 -3.12 -1.52 -8.32
CA GLY A 110 -2.39 -0.98 -9.45
C GLY A 110 -1.14 -1.81 -9.72
N SER A 111 -1.12 -2.54 -10.83
CA SER A 111 -0.02 -3.44 -11.16
C SER A 111 0.92 -2.83 -12.20
N ARG A 112 2.22 -2.88 -11.89
CA ARG A 112 3.31 -2.47 -12.80
C ARG A 112 3.56 -3.49 -13.91
N PHE A 113 2.94 -4.65 -13.85
CA PHE A 113 3.26 -5.79 -14.74
C PHE A 113 2.13 -6.24 -15.65
N LEU A 114 0.96 -5.61 -15.56
CA LEU A 114 -0.15 -5.88 -16.48
C LEU A 114 0.12 -5.29 -17.87
N ASP A 115 0.81 -4.16 -17.91
CA ASP A 115 1.23 -3.57 -19.18
C ASP A 115 2.73 -3.82 -19.42
N LYS A 116 3.09 -4.11 -20.67
CA LYS A 116 4.49 -4.35 -21.08
C LYS A 116 5.34 -3.08 -21.09
N THR A 117 4.72 -1.91 -20.92
CA THR A 117 5.41 -0.61 -20.92
C THR A 117 6.15 -0.28 -19.62
N SER A 118 6.02 -1.12 -18.59
CA SER A 118 6.64 -0.90 -17.28
C SER A 118 8.18 -0.82 -17.39
N GLN A 119 8.74 0.30 -16.94
CA GLN A 119 10.18 0.57 -16.91
C GLN A 119 10.87 0.03 -15.65
N THR A 120 10.24 -0.90 -14.94
CA THR A 120 10.80 -1.48 -13.71
C THR A 120 12.17 -2.14 -13.99
N PRO A 121 13.24 -1.75 -13.27
CA PRO A 121 14.56 -2.36 -13.44
C PRO A 121 14.54 -3.89 -13.27
N GLY A 122 15.30 -4.62 -14.08
CA GLY A 122 15.24 -6.07 -14.18
C GLY A 122 15.47 -6.80 -12.85
N TYR A 123 16.37 -6.32 -12.00
CA TYR A 123 16.65 -6.93 -10.69
C TYR A 123 15.45 -6.76 -9.73
N ARG A 124 14.81 -5.58 -9.72
CA ARG A 124 13.58 -5.35 -8.94
C ARG A 124 12.43 -6.23 -9.43
N LYS A 125 12.28 -6.34 -10.75
CA LYS A 125 11.26 -7.18 -11.38
C LYS A 125 11.38 -8.64 -10.95
N ARG A 126 12.61 -9.19 -10.87
CA ARG A 126 12.84 -10.57 -10.39
C ARG A 126 12.44 -10.75 -8.93
N GLY A 127 12.85 -9.82 -8.05
CA GLY A 127 12.50 -9.85 -6.63
C GLY A 127 10.99 -9.80 -6.40
N ILE A 128 10.31 -8.87 -7.07
CA ILE A 128 8.85 -8.73 -6.97
C ILE A 128 8.14 -10.01 -7.45
N LYS A 129 8.60 -10.62 -8.55
CA LYS A 129 8.01 -11.86 -9.08
C LYS A 129 8.11 -13.03 -8.08
N ILE A 130 9.24 -13.15 -7.38
CA ILE A 130 9.42 -14.20 -6.36
C ILE A 130 8.42 -13.99 -5.21
N ILE A 131 8.33 -12.76 -4.70
CA ILE A 131 7.41 -12.41 -3.61
C ILE A 131 5.96 -12.62 -4.07
N THR A 132 5.63 -12.18 -5.30
CA THR A 132 4.30 -12.35 -5.88
C THR A 132 3.93 -13.83 -6.03
N SER A 133 4.87 -14.66 -6.50
CA SER A 133 4.64 -16.11 -6.60
C SER A 133 4.35 -16.72 -5.24
N ALA A 134 5.11 -16.32 -4.21
CA ALA A 134 4.91 -16.80 -2.85
C ALA A 134 3.56 -16.34 -2.27
N ALA A 135 3.18 -15.08 -2.49
CA ALA A 135 1.89 -14.54 -2.07
C ALA A 135 0.73 -15.29 -2.76
N ASN A 136 0.85 -15.50 -4.07
CA ASN A 136 -0.14 -16.21 -4.88
C ASN A 136 -0.32 -17.67 -4.45
N PHE A 137 0.69 -18.28 -3.84
CA PHE A 137 0.57 -19.64 -3.30
C PHE A 137 -0.27 -19.66 -2.02
N GLY A 138 -0.32 -18.54 -1.28
CA GLY A 138 -1.08 -18.41 -0.04
C GLY A 138 -2.49 -17.80 -0.20
N THR A 139 -2.92 -17.48 -1.43
CA THR A 139 -4.20 -16.82 -1.68
C THR A 139 -5.06 -17.61 -2.67
N ASP A 140 -6.38 -17.44 -2.60
CA ASP A 140 -7.37 -18.06 -3.48
C ASP A 140 -7.52 -17.32 -4.82
N PHE A 141 -6.88 -16.16 -4.96
CA PHE A 141 -6.81 -15.38 -6.19
C PHE A 141 -5.35 -15.21 -6.62
N LYS A 142 -5.16 -14.73 -7.83
CA LYS A 142 -3.80 -14.48 -8.34
C LYS A 142 -3.64 -13.01 -8.67
N VAL A 143 -2.50 -12.45 -8.28
CA VAL A 143 -2.11 -11.08 -8.63
C VAL A 143 -0.79 -11.10 -9.40
N THR A 144 -0.56 -10.06 -10.17
CA THR A 144 0.69 -9.88 -10.93
C THR A 144 1.71 -9.03 -10.16
N ASP A 145 1.25 -8.23 -9.17
CA ASP A 145 2.10 -7.33 -8.40
C ASP A 145 1.71 -7.29 -6.90
N ALA A 146 2.22 -8.24 -6.14
CA ALA A 146 1.95 -8.33 -4.69
C ALA A 146 2.59 -7.20 -3.88
N GLN A 147 3.56 -6.46 -4.46
CA GLN A 147 4.32 -5.44 -3.74
C GLN A 147 3.92 -4.01 -4.11
N SER A 148 2.89 -3.85 -4.95
CA SER A 148 2.39 -2.51 -5.26
C SER A 148 1.79 -1.87 -3.99
N GLY A 149 2.20 -0.65 -3.66
CA GLY A 149 1.62 0.18 -2.61
C GLY A 149 0.39 0.95 -3.10
N PHE A 150 0.14 0.99 -4.41
CA PHE A 150 -0.96 1.76 -5.00
C PHE A 150 -2.20 0.86 -5.11
N ARG A 151 -3.11 1.01 -4.15
CA ARG A 151 -4.31 0.16 -4.03
C ARG A 151 -5.52 0.97 -3.61
N ALA A 152 -6.71 0.57 -4.09
CA ALA A 152 -8.00 1.09 -3.64
C ALA A 152 -8.76 0.00 -2.86
N TYR A 153 -9.44 0.40 -1.81
CA TYR A 153 -10.18 -0.48 -0.90
C TYR A 153 -11.61 0.03 -0.74
N SER A 154 -12.60 -0.85 -0.89
CA SER A 154 -14.01 -0.56 -0.62
C SER A 154 -14.24 -0.40 0.89
N LYS A 155 -15.40 0.13 1.28
CA LYS A 155 -15.81 0.20 2.69
C LYS A 155 -15.75 -1.18 3.35
N ARG A 156 -16.25 -2.21 2.68
CA ARG A 156 -16.19 -3.60 3.18
C ARG A 156 -14.75 -4.04 3.44
N ALA A 157 -13.83 -3.70 2.53
CA ALA A 157 -12.40 -4.02 2.72
C ALA A 157 -11.79 -3.22 3.88
N ILE A 158 -12.10 -1.92 3.99
CA ILE A 158 -11.61 -1.05 5.09
C ILE A 158 -12.03 -1.63 6.45
N GLU A 159 -13.28 -2.06 6.56
CA GLU A 159 -13.84 -2.61 7.81
C GLU A 159 -13.31 -4.01 8.12
N SER A 160 -13.01 -4.82 7.10
CA SER A 160 -12.62 -6.23 7.29
C SER A 160 -11.12 -6.43 7.49
N ILE A 161 -10.29 -5.54 6.90
CA ILE A 161 -8.83 -5.68 6.90
C ILE A 161 -8.25 -4.89 8.07
N HIS A 162 -7.57 -5.58 8.99
CA HIS A 162 -6.86 -4.97 10.12
C HIS A 162 -5.38 -5.38 10.01
N PRO A 163 -4.54 -4.60 9.30
CA PRO A 163 -3.12 -4.95 9.19
C PRO A 163 -2.43 -4.85 10.55
N THR A 164 -1.41 -5.67 10.76
CA THR A 164 -0.67 -5.71 12.03
C THR A 164 0.85 -5.63 11.82
N GLU A 165 1.31 -5.90 10.61
CA GLU A 165 2.73 -5.88 10.25
C GLU A 165 3.19 -4.42 10.04
N THR A 166 4.18 -3.98 10.82
CA THR A 166 4.65 -2.58 10.77
C THR A 166 5.70 -2.34 9.68
N GLY A 167 6.30 -3.39 9.13
CA GLY A 167 7.31 -3.28 8.07
C GLY A 167 6.76 -3.42 6.66
N MET A 168 7.66 -3.64 5.70
CA MET A 168 7.33 -3.78 4.27
C MET A 168 6.50 -5.03 3.96
N ALA A 169 6.45 -6.00 4.87
CA ALA A 169 5.67 -7.22 4.67
C ALA A 169 4.14 -6.99 4.75
N VAL A 170 3.71 -5.81 5.21
CA VAL A 170 2.29 -5.41 5.28
C VAL A 170 1.56 -5.62 3.95
N SER A 171 2.23 -5.35 2.82
CA SER A 171 1.63 -5.53 1.48
C SER A 171 1.22 -7.00 1.23
N THR A 172 2.03 -7.95 1.70
CA THR A 172 1.75 -9.39 1.60
C THR A 172 0.71 -9.83 2.65
N GLU A 173 0.82 -9.31 3.88
CA GLU A 173 -0.16 -9.56 4.94
C GLU A 173 -1.57 -9.19 4.48
N ILE A 174 -1.72 -8.03 3.88
CA ILE A 174 -3.02 -7.54 3.38
C ILE A 174 -3.59 -8.52 2.35
N LEU A 175 -2.78 -9.05 1.41
CA LEU A 175 -3.25 -10.02 0.42
C LEU A 175 -3.79 -11.29 1.08
N LEU A 176 -3.09 -11.79 2.10
CA LEU A 176 -3.55 -12.97 2.85
C LEU A 176 -4.85 -12.67 3.61
N LYS A 177 -4.97 -11.47 4.18
CA LYS A 177 -6.22 -11.06 4.86
C LYS A 177 -7.38 -10.91 3.87
N ILE A 178 -7.13 -10.39 2.67
CA ILE A 178 -8.10 -10.31 1.57
C ILE A 178 -8.63 -11.73 1.26
N SER A 179 -7.74 -12.69 1.04
CA SER A 179 -8.10 -14.09 0.75
C SER A 179 -8.91 -14.69 1.90
N ASN A 180 -8.41 -14.58 3.13
CA ASN A 180 -9.08 -15.16 4.32
C ASN A 180 -10.46 -14.58 4.59
N LYS A 181 -10.72 -13.35 4.13
CA LYS A 181 -12.03 -12.68 4.31
C LYS A 181 -12.96 -12.86 3.10
N GLY A 182 -12.50 -13.58 2.07
CA GLY A 182 -13.28 -13.77 0.85
C GLY A 182 -13.60 -12.47 0.14
N LEU A 183 -12.64 -11.53 0.14
CA LEU A 183 -12.80 -10.24 -0.54
C LEU A 183 -12.39 -10.37 -2.01
N SER A 184 -13.15 -9.72 -2.88
CA SER A 184 -12.90 -9.74 -4.33
C SER A 184 -11.78 -8.77 -4.72
N VAL A 185 -10.96 -9.16 -5.71
CA VAL A 185 -9.78 -8.40 -6.14
C VAL A 185 -9.80 -8.22 -7.65
N ALA A 186 -9.45 -7.01 -8.10
CA ALA A 186 -9.12 -6.74 -9.50
C ALA A 186 -7.74 -6.07 -9.58
N GLU A 187 -7.12 -6.13 -10.75
CA GLU A 187 -5.89 -5.38 -11.03
C GLU A 187 -6.09 -4.46 -12.23
N VAL A 188 -5.43 -3.30 -12.18
CA VAL A 188 -5.37 -2.35 -13.29
C VAL A 188 -3.90 -2.05 -13.63
N PRO A 189 -3.57 -1.81 -14.90
CA PRO A 189 -2.20 -1.41 -15.25
C PRO A 189 -1.92 0.00 -14.76
N ILE A 190 -0.75 0.19 -14.14
CA ILE A 190 -0.28 1.52 -13.73
C ILE A 190 1.10 1.80 -14.31
N THR A 191 1.36 3.06 -14.55
CA THR A 191 2.70 3.54 -14.91
C THR A 191 3.42 4.04 -13.66
N VAL A 192 4.72 3.77 -13.59
CA VAL A 192 5.58 4.20 -12.48
C VAL A 192 6.80 4.89 -13.07
N SER A 193 7.09 6.08 -12.58
CA SER A 193 8.26 6.86 -13.00
C SER A 193 9.41 6.63 -12.02
N TYR A 194 10.51 6.07 -12.49
CA TYR A 194 11.72 5.83 -11.69
C TYR A 194 12.72 6.98 -11.91
N ASN A 195 12.42 8.16 -11.41
CA ASN A 195 13.32 9.32 -11.50
C ASN A 195 14.27 9.35 -10.29
N GLY A 196 15.29 8.55 -10.34
CA GLY A 196 16.61 8.67 -9.71
C GLY A 196 16.78 8.64 -8.18
N ASP A 197 15.95 9.21 -7.37
CA ASP A 197 16.24 9.45 -5.95
C ASP A 197 15.25 8.79 -4.98
N SER A 198 14.88 7.53 -5.20
CA SER A 198 14.04 6.86 -4.21
C SER A 198 14.88 6.30 -3.05
N SER A 199 14.58 6.73 -1.84
CA SER A 199 15.22 6.31 -0.59
C SER A 199 14.81 4.89 -0.14
N THR A 200 14.12 4.13 -0.98
CA THR A 200 13.56 2.81 -0.60
C THR A 200 14.65 1.75 -0.52
N GLU A 201 14.97 1.31 0.68
CA GLU A 201 15.81 0.13 0.94
C GLU A 201 15.13 -1.16 0.41
N HIS A 202 15.93 -2.17 0.12
CA HIS A 202 15.50 -3.42 -0.52
C HIS A 202 14.53 -4.25 0.33
N PRO A 203 13.28 -4.39 -0.07
CA PRO A 203 12.28 -5.13 0.70
C PRO A 203 12.34 -6.65 0.68
N UNK A 204 13.16 -7.19 0.13
CA UNK A 204 13.23 -8.56 -0.17
C UNK A 204 13.25 -9.59 0.94
N UNK A 205 13.82 -9.57 1.81
CA UNK A 205 13.95 -10.59 2.77
C UNK A 205 12.90 -10.63 3.85
N UNK A 206 12.41 -9.70 4.03
CA UNK A 206 11.41 -9.60 4.99
C UNK A 206 10.06 -10.17 4.60
N SER A 207 9.72 -9.97 3.47
CA SER A 207 8.42 -10.48 2.97
C SER A 207 8.35 -12.00 2.83
N ILE A 208 9.43 -12.64 2.46
CA ILE A 208 9.47 -14.10 2.28
C ILE A 208 9.42 -14.82 3.64
N LEU A 209 10.15 -14.32 4.61
CA LEU A 209 10.15 -14.88 5.97
C LEU A 209 8.77 -14.77 6.63
N TRP A 210 8.03 -13.69 6.34
CA TRP A 210 6.69 -13.50 6.90
C TRP A 210 5.68 -14.52 6.35
N ILE A 211 5.74 -14.82 5.06
CA ILE A 211 4.86 -15.82 4.41
C ILE A 211 5.06 -17.21 5.04
N SER A 212 6.31 -17.57 5.33
CA SER A 212 6.61 -18.87 5.96
C SER A 212 6.03 -18.94 7.39
N ARG A 213 6.09 -17.85 8.15
CA ARG A 213 5.53 -17.79 9.51
C ARG A 213 4.01 -17.88 9.54
N TYR A 214 3.34 -17.20 8.59
CA TYR A 214 1.87 -17.18 8.54
C TYR A 214 1.28 -18.56 8.23
N ARG A 215 1.98 -19.36 7.45
CA ARG A 215 1.53 -20.71 7.05
C ARG A 215 1.59 -21.73 8.18
N THR A 216 2.55 -21.58 9.09
CA THR A 216 2.67 -22.45 10.26
C THR A 216 1.60 -22.18 11.32
N CYS A 217 1.01 -20.98 11.33
CA CYS A 217 -0.04 -20.63 12.30
C CYS A 217 -1.47 -21.04 11.89
N ASN A 218 -1.74 -21.29 10.60
CA ASN A 218 -3.10 -21.62 10.14
C ASN A 218 -3.42 -23.14 10.18
N ASN A 219 -2.44 -23.99 10.43
CA ASN A 219 -2.68 -25.43 10.66
C ASN A 219 -2.53 -25.74 12.17
N TRP A 220 -3.68 -25.76 12.85
CA TRP A 220 -3.92 -26.35 14.19
C TRP A 220 -2.68 -26.74 15.00
N PHE A 221 -2.13 -25.88 15.79
CA PHE A 221 -1.07 -25.95 16.80
C PHE A 221 0.05 -24.92 16.57
N CYS A 222 -0.15 -23.72 17.14
CA CYS A 222 0.97 -22.80 17.39
C CYS A 222 1.73 -23.27 18.64
N THR A 223 2.81 -24.00 18.45
CA THR A 223 3.80 -24.16 19.51
C THR A 223 4.89 -23.09 19.30
N TRP A 224 4.99 -22.20 20.24
CA TRP A 224 6.08 -21.23 20.30
C TRP A 224 7.41 -21.96 20.55
N LEU A 225 8.27 -21.97 19.57
CA LEU A 225 9.67 -22.33 19.76
C LEU A 225 10.49 -21.04 19.70
N PRO A 226 11.13 -20.61 20.78
CA PRO A 226 12.09 -19.52 20.71
C PRO A 226 13.32 -19.96 19.92
N ILE A 227 13.69 -19.18 18.93
CA ILE A 227 14.96 -19.39 18.21
C ILE A 227 16.04 -18.60 18.95
N PRO A 228 17.23 -19.18 19.16
CA PRO A 228 18.33 -18.53 19.90
C PRO A 228 18.88 -17.31 19.15
#